data_0237c12c6cbe9724f2d0fe9a807a46da
#
_entry.id   0237c12c6cbe9724f2d0fe9a807a46da
#
_cell.length_a   1.000
_cell.length_b   1.000
_cell.length_c   1.000
_cell.angle_alpha   90.00
_cell.angle_beta   90.00
_cell.angle_gamma   90.00
#
_symmetry.space_group_name_H-M   'P 1'
#
loop_
_entity.id
_entity.type
_entity.pdbx_description
1 polymer ?
#
loop_
_entity_poly.entity_id
_entity_poly.type
_entity_poly.pdbx_seq_one_letter_code
_entity_poly.pdbx_strand_id
1 'polypeptide(L)'
;MRRHTSNEGWQAMSGLCSGGYKLYGHGLDDSNVEVDSILTESNADVVVVQDKKEWDAKPKDFREERARFVGIAQLANRSDIFRVTAIRDAQHKPQYHSEAAEEMGAHAWIAFYHPRIVNHLAPYTRPNHIIRTYNTVDPSEVPDFSPDKSGAILSGAMNRKVYPLRNNLLAWHKDFPDVSCIKHPGYHRDGSNTPEYLKTISKHKVAFCTCSIYGYALRKIIEATACGCRVITDLPEDEVLPEIDGNLIRMHPTATKENVRKILAWSVLSYDPSEQKHFAEKAIQFYDYRQVGRRLACDIEKLRSEY
;
A
#
# COMPACT_ATOMS: atom_id res chain seq x y z
N MET A 1 -16.77 8.06 9.55
CA MET A 1 -16.37 7.81 8.16
C MET A 1 -15.28 6.72 7.97
N ARG A 2 -14.44 6.37 8.94
CA ARG A 2 -13.34 5.39 8.79
C ARG A 2 -13.64 3.97 9.30
N ARG A 3 -14.89 3.62 9.54
CA ARG A 3 -15.23 2.44 10.35
C ARG A 3 -15.07 1.07 9.67
N HIS A 4 -14.88 0.99 8.35
CA HIS A 4 -14.95 -0.28 7.61
C HIS A 4 -13.83 -0.54 6.59
N THR A 5 -12.89 0.39 6.40
CA THR A 5 -11.71 0.20 5.53
C THR A 5 -10.42 0.27 6.33
N SER A 6 -9.37 -0.42 5.87
CA SER A 6 -8.02 -0.18 6.40
C SER A 6 -7.61 1.28 6.15
N ASN A 7 -6.68 1.82 6.95
CA ASN A 7 -6.16 3.17 6.71
C ASN A 7 -5.56 3.33 5.31
N GLU A 8 -4.94 2.28 4.80
CA GLU A 8 -4.41 2.22 3.42
C GLU A 8 -5.52 2.33 2.37
N GLY A 9 -6.61 1.57 2.54
CA GLY A 9 -7.77 1.63 1.67
C GLY A 9 -8.41 3.00 1.67
N TRP A 10 -8.59 3.57 2.84
CA TRP A 10 -9.13 4.90 2.99
C TRP A 10 -8.26 5.96 2.29
N GLN A 11 -6.94 5.94 2.48
CA GLN A 11 -6.04 6.90 1.84
C GLN A 11 -6.06 6.76 0.32
N ALA A 12 -6.04 5.52 -0.20
CA ALA A 12 -6.10 5.29 -1.64
C ALA A 12 -7.38 5.85 -2.28
N MET A 13 -8.53 5.56 -1.68
CA MET A 13 -9.83 6.03 -2.18
C MET A 13 -9.99 7.53 -2.00
N SER A 14 -9.61 8.09 -0.83
CA SER A 14 -9.63 9.54 -0.60
C SER A 14 -8.69 10.30 -1.51
N GLY A 15 -7.59 9.66 -1.93
CA GLY A 15 -6.66 10.20 -2.90
C GLY A 15 -7.32 10.42 -4.25
N LEU A 16 -8.12 9.48 -4.72
CA LEU A 16 -8.88 9.63 -5.98
C LEU A 16 -9.83 10.83 -5.94
N CYS A 17 -10.43 11.14 -4.78
CA CYS A 17 -11.25 12.36 -4.65
C CYS A 17 -10.47 13.64 -4.97
N SER A 18 -9.16 13.67 -4.71
CA SER A 18 -8.30 14.79 -5.09
C SER A 18 -8.09 14.90 -6.62
N GLY A 19 -8.40 13.83 -7.35
CA GLY A 19 -8.42 13.76 -8.81
C GLY A 19 -9.81 13.92 -9.42
N GLY A 20 -10.83 14.31 -8.61
CA GLY A 20 -12.18 14.57 -9.09
C GLY A 20 -13.18 13.43 -8.92
N TYR A 21 -12.75 12.29 -8.38
CA TYR A 21 -13.64 11.14 -8.13
C TYR A 21 -14.52 11.35 -6.89
N LYS A 22 -15.72 10.78 -6.90
CA LYS A 22 -16.60 10.68 -5.74
C LYS A 22 -16.50 9.29 -5.12
N LEU A 23 -16.59 9.21 -3.80
CA LEU A 23 -16.60 7.94 -3.07
C LEU A 23 -18.01 7.53 -2.71
N TYR A 24 -18.30 6.26 -2.98
CA TYR A 24 -19.52 5.58 -2.56
C TYR A 24 -19.14 4.28 -1.85
N GLY A 25 -19.90 3.87 -0.84
CA GLY A 25 -19.64 2.60 -0.21
C GLY A 25 -20.13 2.45 1.22
N HIS A 26 -19.93 1.25 1.75
CA HIS A 26 -20.33 0.91 3.11
C HIS A 26 -19.67 1.81 4.16
N GLY A 27 -20.47 2.40 5.03
CA GLY A 27 -20.02 3.36 6.05
C GLY A 27 -19.92 4.81 5.56
N LEU A 28 -20.25 5.08 4.32
CA LEU A 28 -20.60 6.40 3.79
C LEU A 28 -22.13 6.57 3.83
N ASP A 29 -22.61 7.81 3.76
CA ASP A 29 -24.03 8.12 3.93
C ASP A 29 -24.93 7.46 2.86
N ASP A 30 -24.34 7.07 1.71
CA ASP A 30 -25.02 6.50 0.54
C ASP A 30 -24.88 4.97 0.45
N SER A 31 -24.63 4.28 1.52
CA SER A 31 -24.23 2.85 1.56
C SER A 31 -25.29 1.86 1.05
N ASN A 32 -26.53 2.29 0.84
CA ASN A 32 -27.65 1.44 0.41
C ASN A 32 -28.15 1.76 -1.01
N VAL A 33 -27.43 2.62 -1.75
CA VAL A 33 -27.85 3.00 -3.09
C VAL A 33 -27.35 1.97 -4.09
N GLU A 34 -28.23 1.56 -5.02
CA GLU A 34 -27.85 0.66 -6.12
C GLU A 34 -26.84 1.35 -7.05
N VAL A 35 -25.92 0.56 -7.62
CA VAL A 35 -24.87 1.07 -8.51
C VAL A 35 -25.45 1.87 -9.69
N ASP A 36 -26.53 1.40 -10.31
CA ASP A 36 -27.17 2.11 -11.42
C ASP A 36 -27.76 3.48 -11.03
N SER A 37 -28.29 3.61 -9.82
CA SER A 37 -28.77 4.89 -9.30
C SER A 37 -27.60 5.86 -9.11
N ILE A 38 -26.49 5.40 -8.51
CA ILE A 38 -25.27 6.18 -8.34
C ILE A 38 -24.73 6.68 -9.70
N LEU A 39 -24.68 5.79 -10.68
CA LEU A 39 -24.15 6.12 -12.01
C LEU A 39 -25.04 7.15 -12.72
N THR A 40 -26.35 6.99 -12.61
CA THR A 40 -27.33 7.91 -13.22
C THR A 40 -27.25 9.29 -12.56
N GLU A 41 -27.22 9.37 -11.23
CA GLU A 41 -27.14 10.63 -10.49
C GLU A 41 -25.81 11.34 -10.67
N SER A 42 -24.71 10.59 -10.76
CA SER A 42 -23.37 11.16 -10.90
C SER A 42 -22.97 11.48 -12.32
N ASN A 43 -23.69 10.98 -13.32
CA ASN A 43 -23.31 11.01 -14.73
C ASN A 43 -21.88 10.51 -14.92
N ALA A 44 -21.52 9.44 -14.20
CA ALA A 44 -20.17 8.90 -14.18
C ALA A 44 -19.88 8.12 -15.45
N ASP A 45 -18.74 8.37 -16.03
CA ASP A 45 -18.19 7.66 -17.20
C ASP A 45 -17.00 6.77 -16.85
N VAL A 46 -16.56 6.83 -15.59
CA VAL A 46 -15.51 5.95 -15.02
C VAL A 46 -15.96 5.42 -13.67
N VAL A 47 -15.79 4.12 -13.46
CA VAL A 47 -16.00 3.47 -12.17
C VAL A 47 -14.74 2.75 -11.71
N VAL A 48 -14.31 3.05 -10.50
CA VAL A 48 -13.20 2.35 -9.83
C VAL A 48 -13.75 1.52 -8.67
N VAL A 49 -13.66 0.21 -8.80
CA VAL A 49 -14.07 -0.73 -7.75
C VAL A 49 -12.85 -1.14 -6.93
N GLN A 50 -12.92 -0.95 -5.62
CA GLN A 50 -11.85 -1.35 -4.72
C GLN A 50 -11.73 -2.87 -4.63
N ASP A 51 -10.53 -3.35 -4.27
CA ASP A 51 -10.22 -4.75 -4.03
C ASP A 51 -11.26 -5.41 -3.10
N LYS A 52 -11.91 -6.42 -3.61
CA LYS A 52 -12.96 -7.20 -2.94
C LYS A 52 -12.50 -7.88 -1.64
N LYS A 53 -11.18 -8.07 -1.45
CA LYS A 53 -10.61 -8.68 -0.25
C LYS A 53 -10.91 -7.88 1.03
N GLU A 54 -11.00 -6.57 0.95
CA GLU A 54 -11.33 -5.73 2.11
C GLU A 54 -12.77 -5.91 2.59
N TRP A 55 -13.61 -6.53 1.76
CA TRP A 55 -15.00 -6.88 2.06
C TRP A 55 -15.13 -8.27 2.71
N ASP A 56 -14.08 -9.09 2.63
CA ASP A 56 -14.06 -10.51 3.05
C ASP A 56 -13.75 -10.70 4.55
N ALA A 57 -13.79 -9.65 5.36
CA ALA A 57 -13.35 -9.71 6.74
C ALA A 57 -14.10 -10.74 7.60
N LYS A 58 -15.34 -11.12 7.22
CA LYS A 58 -16.10 -12.22 7.86
C LYS A 58 -17.04 -12.89 6.87
N PRO A 59 -17.12 -14.25 6.84
CA PRO A 59 -18.01 -14.98 5.95
C PRO A 59 -19.51 -14.64 6.12
N LYS A 60 -19.91 -14.14 7.29
CA LYS A 60 -21.29 -13.77 7.60
C LYS A 60 -21.64 -12.39 7.04
N ASP A 61 -20.68 -11.46 7.10
CA ASP A 61 -20.84 -10.11 6.56
C ASP A 61 -20.76 -10.12 5.02
N PHE A 62 -20.04 -11.11 4.46
CA PHE A 62 -19.83 -11.27 3.04
C PHE A 62 -21.12 -11.53 2.23
N ARG A 63 -22.05 -12.32 2.73
CA ARG A 63 -23.31 -12.60 2.02
C ARG A 63 -24.23 -11.37 1.98
N GLU A 64 -24.26 -10.62 3.06
CA GLU A 64 -25.03 -9.37 3.14
C GLU A 64 -24.40 -8.25 2.30
N GLU A 65 -23.06 -8.16 2.30
CA GLU A 65 -22.34 -7.17 1.51
C GLU A 65 -22.34 -7.51 0.02
N ARG A 66 -22.24 -8.79 -0.35
CA ARG A 66 -22.39 -9.24 -1.75
C ARG A 66 -23.79 -8.93 -2.30
N ALA A 67 -24.81 -9.04 -1.46
CA ALA A 67 -26.17 -8.64 -1.83
C ALA A 67 -26.30 -7.10 -2.04
N ARG A 68 -25.49 -6.30 -1.35
CA ARG A 68 -25.47 -4.83 -1.48
C ARG A 68 -24.76 -4.35 -2.75
N PHE A 69 -23.88 -5.16 -3.31
CA PHE A 69 -23.15 -4.87 -4.55
C PHE A 69 -23.66 -5.68 -5.75
N VAL A 70 -24.91 -6.10 -5.72
CA VAL A 70 -25.60 -6.81 -6.83
C VAL A 70 -25.49 -6.05 -8.16
N GLY A 71 -25.30 -4.73 -8.12
CA GLY A 71 -25.11 -3.92 -9.31
C GLY A 71 -23.73 -4.01 -9.98
N ILE A 72 -22.71 -4.66 -9.37
CA ILE A 72 -21.38 -4.73 -10.00
C ILE A 72 -21.39 -5.56 -11.30
N ALA A 73 -22.11 -6.68 -11.31
CA ALA A 73 -22.27 -7.49 -12.53
C ALA A 73 -22.99 -6.71 -13.65
N GLN A 74 -23.88 -5.79 -13.29
CA GLN A 74 -24.60 -4.94 -14.25
C GLN A 74 -23.66 -3.96 -14.97
N LEU A 75 -22.51 -3.61 -14.34
CA LEU A 75 -21.49 -2.76 -14.96
C LEU A 75 -20.98 -3.35 -16.28
N ALA A 76 -20.92 -4.67 -16.41
CA ALA A 76 -20.48 -5.33 -17.64
C ALA A 76 -21.36 -4.96 -18.85
N ASN A 77 -22.63 -4.64 -18.63
CA ASN A 77 -23.59 -4.28 -19.68
C ASN A 77 -23.53 -2.77 -20.06
N ARG A 78 -22.74 -1.96 -19.35
CA ARG A 78 -22.64 -0.53 -19.55
C ARG A 78 -21.41 -0.20 -20.45
N SER A 79 -21.64 -0.15 -21.76
CA SER A 79 -20.60 0.18 -22.74
C SER A 79 -20.13 1.63 -22.66
N ASP A 80 -20.93 2.49 -22.04
CA ASP A 80 -20.67 3.92 -21.82
C ASP A 80 -19.74 4.20 -20.61
N ILE A 81 -19.36 3.16 -19.84
CA ILE A 81 -18.58 3.31 -18.62
C ILE A 81 -17.23 2.60 -18.73
N PHE A 82 -16.17 3.33 -18.45
CA PHE A 82 -14.84 2.76 -18.28
C PHE A 82 -14.68 2.16 -16.87
N ARG A 83 -14.41 0.85 -16.78
CA ARG A 83 -14.41 0.06 -15.55
C ARG A 83 -13.01 -0.32 -15.12
N VAL A 84 -12.65 0.04 -13.90
CA VAL A 84 -11.34 -0.21 -13.33
C VAL A 84 -11.48 -0.95 -11.98
N THR A 85 -10.69 -1.98 -11.76
CA THR A 85 -10.62 -2.65 -10.46
C THR A 85 -9.27 -2.45 -9.81
N ALA A 86 -9.25 -2.19 -8.50
CA ALA A 86 -8.03 -2.10 -7.73
C ALA A 86 -7.67 -3.44 -7.10
N ILE A 87 -6.39 -3.81 -7.14
CA ILE A 87 -5.89 -5.04 -6.57
C ILE A 87 -4.67 -4.79 -5.68
N ARG A 88 -4.67 -5.38 -4.48
CA ARG A 88 -3.58 -5.23 -3.51
C ARG A 88 -2.78 -6.50 -3.34
N ASP A 89 -3.40 -7.54 -2.86
CA ASP A 89 -2.77 -8.79 -2.46
C ASP A 89 -3.20 -9.93 -3.39
N ALA A 90 -2.87 -9.83 -4.69
CA ALA A 90 -3.27 -10.81 -5.71
C ALA A 90 -2.88 -12.25 -5.38
N GLN A 91 -1.84 -12.47 -4.55
CA GLN A 91 -1.44 -13.80 -4.06
C GLN A 91 -2.46 -14.43 -3.10
N HIS A 92 -3.39 -13.64 -2.57
CA HIS A 92 -4.49 -14.14 -1.74
C HIS A 92 -5.74 -14.34 -2.58
N LYS A 93 -6.17 -15.60 -2.76
CA LYS A 93 -7.37 -15.94 -3.53
C LYS A 93 -7.38 -15.33 -4.96
N PRO A 94 -6.36 -15.58 -5.79
CA PRO A 94 -6.23 -14.98 -7.11
C PRO A 94 -7.43 -15.27 -8.03
N GLN A 95 -8.01 -16.48 -7.98
CA GLN A 95 -9.22 -16.82 -8.72
C GLN A 95 -10.37 -15.87 -8.41
N TYR A 96 -10.55 -15.52 -7.15
CA TYR A 96 -11.62 -14.65 -6.70
C TYR A 96 -11.50 -13.21 -7.24
N HIS A 97 -10.28 -12.67 -7.32
CA HIS A 97 -10.04 -11.36 -7.93
C HIS A 97 -10.32 -11.40 -9.44
N SER A 98 -9.93 -12.48 -10.09
CA SER A 98 -10.18 -12.69 -11.51
C SER A 98 -11.67 -12.77 -11.82
N GLU A 99 -12.42 -13.61 -11.10
CA GLU A 99 -13.87 -13.74 -11.23
C GLU A 99 -14.57 -12.39 -11.01
N ALA A 100 -14.16 -11.60 -10.01
CA ALA A 100 -14.75 -10.30 -9.75
C ALA A 100 -14.50 -9.30 -10.87
N ALA A 101 -13.30 -9.29 -11.47
CA ALA A 101 -12.99 -8.43 -12.59
C ALA A 101 -13.71 -8.83 -13.88
N GLU A 102 -13.83 -10.13 -14.15
CA GLU A 102 -14.61 -10.66 -15.28
C GLU A 102 -16.09 -10.33 -15.13
N GLU A 103 -16.64 -10.54 -13.93
CA GLU A 103 -18.05 -10.27 -13.61
C GLU A 103 -18.42 -8.81 -13.90
N MET A 104 -17.51 -7.86 -13.59
CA MET A 104 -17.74 -6.45 -13.88
C MET A 104 -17.28 -6.00 -15.28
N GLY A 105 -16.65 -6.87 -16.04
CA GLY A 105 -16.05 -6.52 -17.34
C GLY A 105 -14.98 -5.45 -17.24
N ALA A 106 -14.00 -5.60 -16.31
CA ALA A 106 -12.97 -4.61 -16.07
C ALA A 106 -12.08 -4.36 -17.29
N HIS A 107 -11.91 -3.10 -17.69
CA HIS A 107 -11.00 -2.69 -18.76
C HIS A 107 -9.56 -2.60 -18.28
N ALA A 108 -9.35 -2.16 -17.04
CA ALA A 108 -8.04 -1.96 -16.45
C ALA A 108 -7.99 -2.39 -14.97
N TRP A 109 -6.76 -2.63 -14.49
CA TRP A 109 -6.48 -3.01 -13.12
C TRP A 109 -5.49 -2.01 -12.51
N ILE A 110 -5.78 -1.55 -11.30
CA ILE A 110 -4.86 -0.76 -10.50
C ILE A 110 -4.06 -1.71 -9.62
N ALA A 111 -2.73 -1.74 -9.80
CA ALA A 111 -1.83 -2.52 -8.97
C ALA A 111 -1.09 -1.62 -7.97
N PHE A 112 -1.31 -1.85 -6.67
CA PHE A 112 -0.64 -1.09 -5.58
C PHE A 112 0.81 -1.51 -5.37
N TYR A 113 1.21 -2.63 -5.95
CA TYR A 113 2.56 -3.16 -5.91
C TYR A 113 3.14 -3.22 -7.31
N HIS A 114 4.34 -3.78 -7.43
CA HIS A 114 4.96 -3.99 -8.73
C HIS A 114 3.99 -4.75 -9.66
N PRO A 115 3.89 -4.39 -10.96
CA PRO A 115 2.97 -5.04 -11.91
C PRO A 115 3.09 -6.56 -11.96
N ARG A 116 4.26 -7.15 -11.63
CA ARG A 116 4.43 -8.61 -11.52
C ARG A 116 3.48 -9.30 -10.54
N ILE A 117 2.84 -8.56 -9.62
CA ILE A 117 1.82 -9.13 -8.71
C ILE A 117 0.69 -9.81 -9.47
N VAL A 118 0.39 -9.33 -10.69
CA VAL A 118 -0.64 -9.91 -11.54
C VAL A 118 -0.28 -11.28 -12.09
N ASN A 119 0.99 -11.71 -12.01
CA ASN A 119 1.40 -13.07 -12.38
C ASN A 119 0.68 -14.13 -11.53
N HIS A 120 0.26 -13.77 -10.32
CA HIS A 120 -0.57 -14.64 -9.48
C HIS A 120 -1.97 -14.86 -10.06
N LEU A 121 -2.44 -13.94 -10.89
CA LEU A 121 -3.73 -14.01 -11.58
C LEU A 121 -3.64 -14.74 -12.92
N ALA A 122 -2.45 -14.83 -13.52
CA ALA A 122 -2.24 -15.35 -14.88
C ALA A 122 -2.86 -16.73 -15.16
N PRO A 123 -3.00 -17.67 -14.18
CA PRO A 123 -3.70 -18.93 -14.37
C PRO A 123 -5.22 -18.77 -14.57
N TYR A 124 -5.82 -17.65 -14.18
CA TYR A 124 -7.25 -17.40 -14.19
C TYR A 124 -7.64 -16.35 -15.22
N THR A 125 -6.98 -15.19 -15.18
CA THR A 125 -7.20 -14.10 -16.14
C THR A 125 -5.92 -13.32 -16.40
N ARG A 126 -5.88 -12.60 -17.51
CA ARG A 126 -4.78 -11.68 -17.83
C ARG A 126 -5.38 -10.29 -17.98
N PRO A 127 -5.05 -9.37 -17.05
CA PRO A 127 -5.44 -7.97 -17.22
C PRO A 127 -4.94 -7.40 -18.54
N ASN A 128 -5.82 -6.75 -19.29
CA ASN A 128 -5.44 -6.10 -20.55
C ASN A 128 -4.52 -4.91 -20.27
N HIS A 129 -4.84 -4.12 -19.23
CA HIS A 129 -4.09 -2.93 -18.85
C HIS A 129 -3.87 -2.91 -17.34
N ILE A 130 -2.66 -2.52 -16.94
CA ILE A 130 -2.26 -2.40 -15.54
C ILE A 130 -1.75 -0.98 -15.29
N ILE A 131 -2.45 -0.26 -14.42
CA ILE A 131 -2.04 1.03 -13.91
C ILE A 131 -1.32 0.80 -12.59
N ARG A 132 -0.02 1.11 -12.53
CA ARG A 132 0.73 1.02 -11.29
C ARG A 132 0.42 2.22 -10.39
N THR A 133 0.12 1.95 -9.13
CA THR A 133 0.07 2.97 -8.08
C THR A 133 0.97 2.56 -6.91
N TYR A 134 1.04 3.39 -5.87
CA TYR A 134 1.93 3.18 -4.74
C TYR A 134 1.15 3.25 -3.43
N ASN A 135 1.68 2.60 -2.39
CA ASN A 135 1.26 2.89 -1.03
C ASN A 135 1.51 4.37 -0.71
N THR A 136 0.73 4.91 0.19
CA THR A 136 0.69 6.35 0.47
C THR A 136 0.99 6.66 1.93
N VAL A 137 1.32 7.91 2.20
CA VAL A 137 1.35 8.50 3.54
C VAL A 137 0.32 9.63 3.63
N ASP A 138 -0.14 9.89 4.83
CA ASP A 138 -0.85 11.14 5.15
C ASP A 138 0.17 12.10 5.77
N PRO A 139 0.52 13.20 5.11
CA PRO A 139 1.49 14.16 5.63
C PRO A 139 1.13 14.71 7.02
N SER A 140 -0.17 14.78 7.34
CA SER A 140 -0.62 15.26 8.65
C SER A 140 -0.36 14.28 9.80
N GLU A 141 -0.06 13.02 9.48
CA GLU A 141 0.27 11.98 10.45
C GLU A 141 1.80 11.83 10.64
N VAL A 142 2.61 12.38 9.73
CA VAL A 142 4.08 12.29 9.78
C VAL A 142 4.61 13.34 10.76
N PRO A 143 5.41 12.95 11.76
CA PRO A 143 6.06 13.90 12.66
C PRO A 143 7.04 14.81 11.93
N ASP A 144 7.23 16.02 12.44
CA ASP A 144 8.28 16.92 11.97
C ASP A 144 9.64 16.24 12.02
N PHE A 145 10.46 16.52 11.02
CA PHE A 145 11.81 15.97 10.96
C PHE A 145 12.65 16.47 12.12
N SER A 146 13.27 15.55 12.87
CA SER A 146 14.28 15.84 13.87
C SER A 146 15.62 15.23 13.46
N PRO A 147 16.74 15.96 13.55
CA PRO A 147 18.06 15.39 13.36
C PRO A 147 18.52 14.52 14.53
N ASP A 148 17.91 14.69 15.70
CA ASP A 148 18.25 13.97 16.93
C ASP A 148 17.60 12.57 16.92
N LYS A 149 18.31 11.64 16.29
CA LYS A 149 17.89 10.26 16.12
C LYS A 149 18.99 9.31 16.60
N SER A 150 18.58 8.10 17.01
CA SER A 150 19.52 7.07 17.48
C SER A 150 19.17 5.68 16.96
N GLY A 151 20.18 4.81 16.86
CA GLY A 151 20.02 3.38 16.62
C GLY A 151 19.12 3.01 15.44
N ALA A 152 18.54 1.83 15.54
CA ALA A 152 17.68 1.29 14.50
C ALA A 152 16.37 0.71 15.07
N ILE A 153 15.35 0.55 14.20
CA ILE A 153 14.06 -0.03 14.56
C ILE A 153 13.69 -1.18 13.64
N LEU A 154 13.17 -2.25 14.23
CA LEU A 154 12.52 -3.36 13.55
C LEU A 154 11.04 -3.38 13.91
N SER A 155 10.17 -3.40 12.89
CA SER A 155 8.73 -3.42 13.08
C SER A 155 8.02 -4.30 12.05
N GLY A 156 6.76 -4.61 12.31
CA GLY A 156 5.84 -5.28 11.39
C GLY A 156 5.45 -6.69 11.82
N ALA A 157 4.58 -7.31 11.03
CA ALA A 157 4.07 -8.66 11.31
C ALA A 157 5.20 -9.71 11.23
N MET A 158 5.22 -10.64 12.20
CA MET A 158 6.28 -11.65 12.37
C MET A 158 5.84 -13.03 11.87
N ASN A 159 5.19 -13.09 10.71
CA ASN A 159 4.83 -14.36 10.08
C ASN A 159 6.05 -14.94 9.34
N ARG A 160 6.65 -16.00 9.89
CA ARG A 160 7.87 -16.63 9.34
C ARG A 160 7.69 -17.14 7.91
N LYS A 161 6.50 -17.60 7.54
CA LYS A 161 6.23 -18.10 6.18
C LYS A 161 6.17 -16.97 5.14
N VAL A 162 5.85 -15.76 5.58
CA VAL A 162 5.66 -14.60 4.69
C VAL A 162 6.86 -13.65 4.76
N TYR A 163 7.50 -13.52 5.92
CA TYR A 163 8.59 -12.58 6.19
C TYR A 163 9.80 -13.28 6.82
N PRO A 164 10.49 -14.18 6.10
CA PRO A 164 11.56 -14.99 6.67
C PRO A 164 12.73 -14.16 7.21
N LEU A 165 13.21 -13.16 6.45
CA LEU A 165 14.30 -12.30 6.91
C LEU A 165 13.92 -11.49 8.15
N ARG A 166 12.71 -10.98 8.23
CA ARG A 166 12.23 -10.23 9.41
C ARG A 166 12.24 -11.10 10.67
N ASN A 167 11.87 -12.36 10.54
CA ASN A 167 11.94 -13.30 11.66
C ASN A 167 13.38 -13.61 12.09
N ASN A 168 14.32 -13.69 11.15
CA ASN A 168 15.73 -13.82 11.45
C ASN A 168 16.24 -12.56 12.18
N LEU A 169 15.90 -11.36 11.71
CA LEU A 169 16.23 -10.10 12.38
C LEU A 169 15.66 -10.05 13.79
N LEU A 170 14.42 -10.51 14.00
CA LEU A 170 13.82 -10.61 15.33
C LEU A 170 14.60 -11.58 16.24
N ALA A 171 15.07 -12.71 15.71
CA ALA A 171 15.87 -13.64 16.49
C ALA A 171 17.24 -13.07 16.87
N TRP A 172 17.82 -12.24 16.00
CA TRP A 172 19.16 -11.65 16.16
C TRP A 172 19.18 -10.29 16.87
N HIS A 173 18.03 -9.61 17.03
CA HIS A 173 18.01 -8.20 17.47
C HIS A 173 18.70 -7.98 18.83
N LYS A 174 18.66 -8.98 19.73
CA LYS A 174 19.36 -8.90 21.03
C LYS A 174 20.89 -8.85 20.93
N ASP A 175 21.43 -9.28 19.78
CA ASP A 175 22.86 -9.25 19.50
C ASP A 175 23.30 -7.95 18.80
N PHE A 176 22.34 -7.06 18.55
CA PHE A 176 22.54 -5.73 17.96
C PHE A 176 22.17 -4.68 19.00
N PRO A 177 23.14 -4.03 19.67
CA PRO A 177 22.90 -3.23 20.87
C PRO A 177 21.91 -2.09 20.68
N ASP A 178 21.84 -1.50 19.50
CA ASP A 178 21.05 -0.30 19.24
C ASP A 178 19.80 -0.56 18.38
N VAL A 179 19.27 -1.79 18.40
CA VAL A 179 18.06 -2.15 17.65
C VAL A 179 16.86 -2.26 18.56
N SER A 180 15.94 -1.32 18.43
CA SER A 180 14.61 -1.40 19.05
C SER A 180 13.71 -2.32 18.24
N CYS A 181 12.97 -3.18 18.92
CA CYS A 181 11.96 -4.02 18.30
C CYS A 181 10.58 -3.67 18.85
N ILE A 182 9.67 -3.24 17.99
CA ILE A 182 8.31 -2.92 18.38
C ILE A 182 7.34 -3.98 17.86
N LYS A 183 6.39 -4.35 18.71
CA LYS A 183 5.28 -5.22 18.30
C LYS A 183 4.45 -4.53 17.24
N HIS A 184 4.00 -5.29 16.25
CA HIS A 184 3.06 -4.76 15.26
C HIS A 184 1.82 -4.21 15.97
N PRO A 185 1.43 -2.95 15.70
CA PRO A 185 0.36 -2.28 16.45
C PRO A 185 -1.02 -2.92 16.23
N GLY A 186 -1.13 -3.85 15.30
CA GLY A 186 -2.41 -4.39 14.84
C GLY A 186 -2.96 -3.61 13.64
N TYR A 187 -4.05 -4.12 13.11
CA TYR A 187 -4.78 -3.46 12.03
C TYR A 187 -6.04 -2.81 12.61
N HIS A 188 -5.89 -1.60 13.14
CA HIS A 188 -7.04 -0.80 13.55
C HIS A 188 -7.70 -0.21 12.32
N ARG A 189 -8.98 -0.48 12.14
CA ARG A 189 -9.74 -0.06 10.94
C ARG A 189 -9.85 1.45 10.81
N ASP A 190 -9.80 2.17 11.93
CA ASP A 190 -9.85 3.63 11.98
C ASP A 190 -8.49 4.32 11.77
N GLY A 191 -7.40 3.54 11.71
CA GLY A 191 -6.04 4.06 11.58
C GLY A 191 -5.54 4.83 12.82
N SER A 192 -6.23 4.73 13.96
CA SER A 192 -5.95 5.51 15.18
C SER A 192 -4.56 5.32 15.75
N ASN A 193 -3.89 4.22 15.44
CA ASN A 193 -2.54 3.91 15.93
C ASN A 193 -1.41 4.34 14.98
N THR A 194 -1.74 4.89 13.80
CA THR A 194 -0.72 5.28 12.81
C THR A 194 0.16 6.42 13.31
N PRO A 195 -0.35 7.53 13.87
CA PRO A 195 0.50 8.63 14.35
C PRO A 195 1.50 8.21 15.43
N GLU A 196 1.10 7.40 16.40
CA GLU A 196 2.01 6.90 17.46
C GLU A 196 3.08 5.96 16.90
N TYR A 197 2.73 5.16 15.90
CA TYR A 197 3.66 4.30 15.18
C TYR A 197 4.71 5.12 14.43
N LEU A 198 4.29 6.14 13.67
CA LEU A 198 5.19 7.04 12.95
C LEU A 198 6.08 7.84 13.91
N LYS A 199 5.52 8.35 15.02
CA LYS A 199 6.27 9.02 16.09
C LYS A 199 7.34 8.13 16.72
N THR A 200 7.07 6.83 16.82
CA THR A 200 8.07 5.88 17.32
C THR A 200 9.18 5.66 16.31
N ILE A 201 8.83 5.46 15.03
CA ILE A 201 9.81 5.29 13.95
C ILE A 201 10.71 6.53 13.81
N SER A 202 10.14 7.73 13.89
CA SER A 202 10.87 8.99 13.67
C SER A 202 12.03 9.25 14.63
N LYS A 203 12.14 8.51 15.73
CA LYS A 203 13.23 8.59 16.70
C LYS A 203 14.51 7.84 16.28
N HIS A 204 14.44 7.04 15.20
CA HIS A 204 15.53 6.15 14.82
C HIS A 204 16.21 6.61 13.53
N LYS A 205 17.54 6.40 13.47
CA LYS A 205 18.34 6.66 12.26
C LYS A 205 18.02 5.68 11.14
N VAL A 206 17.80 4.41 11.48
CA VAL A 206 17.66 3.31 10.54
C VAL A 206 16.37 2.54 10.81
N ALA A 207 15.67 2.14 9.75
CA ALA A 207 14.52 1.26 9.86
C ALA A 207 14.72 -0.01 9.03
N PHE A 208 14.52 -1.18 9.63
CA PHE A 208 14.43 -2.44 8.91
C PHE A 208 13.03 -2.61 8.33
N CYS A 209 12.89 -2.44 7.04
CA CYS A 209 11.64 -2.53 6.31
C CYS A 209 11.69 -3.66 5.27
N THR A 210 11.74 -4.92 5.77
CA THR A 210 11.80 -6.09 4.89
C THR A 210 10.50 -6.27 4.12
N CYS A 211 10.62 -6.75 2.89
CA CYS A 211 9.48 -7.16 2.07
C CYS A 211 8.95 -8.56 2.48
N SER A 212 7.91 -9.02 1.81
CA SER A 212 7.42 -10.40 1.90
C SER A 212 8.16 -11.29 0.89
N ILE A 213 7.92 -12.60 0.96
CA ILE A 213 8.42 -13.56 -0.06
C ILE A 213 7.98 -13.22 -1.49
N TYR A 214 7.00 -12.35 -1.65
CA TYR A 214 6.50 -11.88 -2.96
C TYR A 214 7.33 -10.74 -3.54
N GLY A 215 8.25 -10.15 -2.76
CA GLY A 215 9.25 -9.21 -3.23
C GLY A 215 8.69 -7.87 -3.74
N TYR A 216 7.69 -7.30 -3.08
CA TYR A 216 7.18 -5.96 -3.41
C TYR A 216 7.20 -5.01 -2.21
N ALA A 217 7.23 -3.72 -2.51
CA ALA A 217 7.35 -2.67 -1.51
C ALA A 217 6.14 -2.62 -0.58
N LEU A 218 6.39 -2.66 0.72
CA LEU A 218 5.38 -2.45 1.73
C LEU A 218 5.30 -0.98 2.14
N ARG A 219 4.14 -0.54 2.57
CA ARG A 219 3.87 0.84 3.03
C ARG A 219 4.91 1.37 4.01
N LYS A 220 5.40 0.54 4.92
CA LYS A 220 6.39 0.92 5.93
C LYS A 220 7.73 1.43 5.37
N ILE A 221 8.11 1.09 4.14
CA ILE A 221 9.29 1.65 3.48
C ILE A 221 9.08 3.15 3.27
N ILE A 222 7.91 3.51 2.75
CA ILE A 222 7.52 4.90 2.51
C ILE A 222 7.36 5.65 3.84
N GLU A 223 6.68 5.05 4.81
CA GLU A 223 6.49 5.61 6.15
C GLU A 223 7.82 5.88 6.87
N ALA A 224 8.74 4.92 6.85
CA ALA A 224 10.05 5.07 7.48
C ALA A 224 10.89 6.15 6.79
N THR A 225 10.86 6.21 5.46
CA THR A 225 11.54 7.27 4.70
C THR A 225 10.93 8.64 5.02
N ALA A 226 9.60 8.76 5.03
CA ALA A 226 8.90 9.99 5.39
C ALA A 226 9.22 10.45 6.83
N CYS A 227 9.47 9.50 7.73
CA CYS A 227 9.95 9.77 9.08
C CYS A 227 11.46 10.08 9.16
N GLY A 228 12.16 10.17 8.05
CA GLY A 228 13.60 10.49 7.99
C GLY A 228 14.51 9.36 8.46
N CYS A 229 14.11 8.10 8.30
CA CYS A 229 14.97 6.95 8.52
C CYS A 229 15.67 6.54 7.23
N ARG A 230 16.94 6.11 7.31
CA ARG A 230 17.54 5.29 6.28
C ARG A 230 16.93 3.91 6.32
N VAL A 231 16.59 3.33 5.16
CA VAL A 231 15.84 2.07 5.11
C VAL A 231 16.74 0.92 4.69
N ILE A 232 16.84 -0.11 5.52
CA ILE A 232 17.46 -1.41 5.17
C ILE A 232 16.33 -2.37 4.77
N THR A 233 16.45 -2.96 3.58
CA THR A 233 15.39 -3.80 2.99
C THR A 233 15.96 -4.95 2.17
N ASP A 234 15.18 -6.02 2.01
CA ASP A 234 15.41 -7.11 1.06
C ASP A 234 14.55 -6.96 -0.20
N LEU A 235 14.12 -5.74 -0.49
CA LEU A 235 13.36 -5.42 -1.69
C LEU A 235 14.22 -5.70 -2.93
N PRO A 236 13.72 -6.42 -3.95
CA PRO A 236 14.43 -6.66 -5.20
C PRO A 236 14.82 -5.35 -5.91
N GLU A 237 15.92 -5.38 -6.67
CA GLU A 237 16.44 -4.21 -7.37
C GLU A 237 15.50 -3.68 -8.45
N ASP A 238 14.70 -4.56 -9.06
CA ASP A 238 13.69 -4.18 -10.06
C ASP A 238 12.44 -3.52 -9.46
N GLU A 239 12.24 -3.60 -8.15
CA GLU A 239 11.20 -2.87 -7.44
C GLU A 239 11.70 -1.48 -7.06
N VAL A 240 11.71 -0.57 -8.04
CA VAL A 240 12.15 0.81 -7.88
C VAL A 240 11.05 1.66 -7.25
N LEU A 241 11.41 2.44 -6.24
CA LEU A 241 10.53 3.42 -5.59
C LEU A 241 10.91 4.84 -6.02
N PRO A 242 10.14 5.49 -6.90
CA PRO A 242 10.45 6.84 -7.37
C PRO A 242 10.74 7.79 -6.21
N GLU A 243 11.67 8.72 -6.42
CA GLU A 243 12.09 9.78 -5.49
C GLU A 243 12.81 9.30 -4.20
N ILE A 244 12.60 8.06 -3.77
CA ILE A 244 13.16 7.55 -2.50
C ILE A 244 14.06 6.32 -2.65
N ASP A 245 14.27 5.84 -3.85
CA ASP A 245 15.05 4.62 -4.09
C ASP A 245 16.49 4.74 -3.57
N GLY A 246 17.09 5.91 -3.68
CA GLY A 246 18.43 6.22 -3.14
C GLY A 246 18.53 6.15 -1.61
N ASN A 247 17.40 6.15 -0.88
CA ASN A 247 17.37 5.94 0.57
C ASN A 247 17.42 4.46 0.97
N LEU A 248 17.32 3.54 0.02
CA LEU A 248 17.22 2.11 0.28
C LEU A 248 18.59 1.45 0.25
N ILE A 249 18.93 0.77 1.34
CA ILE A 249 20.07 -0.13 1.40
C ILE A 249 19.53 -1.55 1.22
N ARG A 250 19.73 -2.09 0.03
CA ARG A 250 19.25 -3.42 -0.30
C ARG A 250 20.20 -4.49 0.21
N MET A 251 19.65 -5.56 0.76
CA MET A 251 20.40 -6.73 1.17
C MET A 251 19.73 -8.01 0.65
N HIS A 252 20.48 -9.05 0.50
CA HIS A 252 19.93 -10.33 0.05
C HIS A 252 18.95 -10.91 1.10
N PRO A 253 17.81 -11.53 0.68
CA PRO A 253 16.83 -12.11 1.61
C PRO A 253 17.39 -13.18 2.55
N THR A 254 18.52 -13.82 2.14
CA THR A 254 19.25 -14.82 2.94
C THR A 254 20.49 -14.25 3.61
N ALA A 255 20.55 -12.92 3.80
CA ALA A 255 21.69 -12.28 4.46
C ALA A 255 21.98 -12.92 5.82
N THR A 256 23.27 -13.15 6.10
CA THR A 256 23.71 -13.70 7.37
C THR A 256 23.66 -12.64 8.46
N LYS A 257 23.61 -13.07 9.72
CA LYS A 257 23.67 -12.18 10.88
C LYS A 257 24.86 -11.22 10.82
N GLU A 258 26.04 -11.70 10.40
CA GLU A 258 27.24 -10.90 10.27
C GLU A 258 27.12 -9.84 9.16
N ASN A 259 26.54 -10.18 8.01
CA ASN A 259 26.27 -9.22 6.94
C ASN A 259 25.31 -8.14 7.42
N VAL A 260 24.24 -8.52 8.11
CA VAL A 260 23.28 -7.55 8.68
C VAL A 260 23.98 -6.62 9.67
N ARG A 261 24.83 -7.16 10.55
CA ARG A 261 25.60 -6.35 11.51
C ARG A 261 26.46 -5.29 10.81
N LYS A 262 27.19 -5.68 9.77
CA LYS A 262 28.05 -4.76 9.00
C LYS A 262 27.24 -3.66 8.31
N ILE A 263 26.14 -4.05 7.65
CA ILE A 263 25.25 -3.10 6.97
C ILE A 263 24.63 -2.13 7.99
N LEU A 264 24.14 -2.62 9.12
CA LEU A 264 23.57 -1.79 10.17
C LEU A 264 24.58 -0.80 10.73
N ALA A 265 25.78 -1.28 11.13
CA ALA A 265 26.81 -0.43 11.69
C ALA A 265 27.21 0.67 10.71
N TRP A 266 27.40 0.34 9.44
CA TRP A 266 27.69 1.31 8.40
C TRP A 266 26.54 2.30 8.24
N SER A 267 25.29 1.84 8.20
CA SER A 267 24.09 2.68 8.00
C SER A 267 23.90 3.70 9.13
N VAL A 268 24.19 3.30 10.38
CA VAL A 268 24.11 4.20 11.54
C VAL A 268 25.25 5.22 11.56
N LEU A 269 26.47 4.80 11.21
CA LEU A 269 27.67 5.66 11.18
C LEU A 269 27.62 6.67 10.05
N SER A 270 27.14 6.25 8.86
CA SER A 270 27.03 7.12 7.68
C SER A 270 25.71 7.86 7.59
N TYR A 271 24.92 7.88 8.66
CA TYR A 271 23.65 8.60 8.68
C TYR A 271 23.91 10.12 8.61
N ASP A 272 23.43 10.73 7.53
CA ASP A 272 23.47 12.18 7.34
C ASP A 272 22.06 12.77 7.50
N PRO A 273 21.82 13.59 8.53
CA PRO A 273 20.53 14.21 8.75
C PRO A 273 20.04 15.07 7.58
N SER A 274 20.94 15.73 6.85
CA SER A 274 20.57 16.58 5.72
C SER A 274 20.07 15.75 4.54
N GLU A 275 20.76 14.66 4.22
CA GLU A 275 20.35 13.71 3.20
C GLU A 275 19.01 13.06 3.58
N GLN A 276 18.86 12.65 4.84
CA GLN A 276 17.64 11.99 5.29
C GLN A 276 16.42 12.94 5.34
N LYS A 277 16.65 14.22 5.66
CA LYS A 277 15.62 15.25 5.56
C LYS A 277 15.15 15.40 4.11
N HIS A 278 16.09 15.44 3.16
CA HIS A 278 15.76 15.51 1.73
C HIS A 278 14.90 14.33 1.29
N PHE A 279 15.25 13.10 1.65
CA PHE A 279 14.44 11.92 1.33
C PHE A 279 13.08 11.93 2.02
N ALA A 280 13.00 12.42 3.27
CA ALA A 280 11.73 12.56 3.97
C ALA A 280 10.77 13.53 3.24
N GLU A 281 11.28 14.69 2.83
CA GLU A 281 10.54 15.68 2.05
C GLU A 281 10.06 15.11 0.72
N LYS A 282 10.93 14.40 0.00
CA LYS A 282 10.60 13.70 -1.25
C LYS A 282 9.52 12.63 -1.03
N ALA A 283 9.63 11.83 0.03
CA ALA A 283 8.64 10.82 0.38
C ALA A 283 7.28 11.46 0.65
N ILE A 284 7.24 12.51 1.47
CA ILE A 284 6.01 13.23 1.80
C ILE A 284 5.40 13.85 0.54
N GLN A 285 6.21 14.50 -0.29
CA GLN A 285 5.72 15.15 -1.50
C GLN A 285 5.19 14.14 -2.53
N PHE A 286 5.93 13.08 -2.81
CA PHE A 286 5.58 12.13 -3.86
C PHE A 286 4.50 11.14 -3.44
N TYR A 287 4.54 10.66 -2.18
CA TYR A 287 3.62 9.63 -1.67
C TYR A 287 2.47 10.18 -0.84
N ASP A 288 2.27 11.51 -0.76
CA ASP A 288 1.02 12.09 -0.25
C ASP A 288 -0.16 11.44 -0.98
N TYR A 289 -1.11 10.87 -0.23
CA TYR A 289 -2.25 10.17 -0.79
C TYR A 289 -3.05 11.00 -1.80
N ARG A 290 -3.07 12.33 -1.65
CA ARG A 290 -3.73 13.26 -2.58
C ARG A 290 -2.97 13.37 -3.90
N GLN A 291 -1.64 13.40 -3.86
CA GLN A 291 -0.81 13.45 -5.06
C GLN A 291 -0.81 12.12 -5.81
N VAL A 292 -0.74 11.00 -5.08
CA VAL A 292 -0.86 9.66 -5.67
C VAL A 292 -2.22 9.51 -6.34
N GLY A 293 -3.29 9.96 -5.68
CA GLY A 293 -4.64 9.90 -6.23
C GLY A 293 -4.83 10.75 -7.49
N ARG A 294 -4.25 11.96 -7.54
CA ARG A 294 -4.29 12.80 -8.75
C ARG A 294 -3.56 12.14 -9.92
N ARG A 295 -2.36 11.58 -9.69
CA ARG A 295 -1.63 10.87 -10.74
C ARG A 295 -2.42 9.65 -11.23
N LEU A 296 -2.97 8.87 -10.30
CA LEU A 296 -3.78 7.72 -10.63
C LEU A 296 -5.01 8.12 -11.47
N ALA A 297 -5.69 9.21 -11.11
CA ALA A 297 -6.81 9.73 -11.88
C ALA A 297 -6.38 10.13 -13.31
N CYS A 298 -5.23 10.82 -13.45
CA CYS A 298 -4.70 11.15 -14.77
C CYS A 298 -4.37 9.91 -15.61
N ASP A 299 -3.78 8.88 -15.00
CA ASP A 299 -3.44 7.63 -15.70
C ASP A 299 -4.70 6.88 -16.14
N ILE A 300 -5.75 6.86 -15.33
CA ILE A 300 -7.06 6.28 -15.68
C ILE A 300 -7.67 7.05 -16.87
N GLU A 301 -7.70 8.39 -16.82
CA GLU A 301 -8.27 9.21 -17.88
C GLU A 301 -7.49 9.07 -19.19
N LYS A 302 -6.16 9.01 -19.11
CA LYS A 302 -5.33 8.75 -20.29
C LYS A 302 -5.69 7.43 -20.94
N LEU A 303 -5.76 6.36 -20.14
CA LEU A 303 -6.09 5.03 -20.65
C LEU A 303 -7.51 5.00 -21.22
N ARG A 304 -8.49 5.65 -20.55
CA ARG A 304 -9.86 5.76 -21.04
C ARG A 304 -9.93 6.40 -22.43
N SER A 305 -9.11 7.42 -22.68
CA SER A 305 -9.12 8.13 -23.97
C SER A 305 -8.60 7.28 -25.14
N GLU A 306 -8.00 6.13 -24.86
CA GLU A 306 -7.51 5.18 -25.88
C GLU A 306 -8.59 4.14 -26.26
N TYR A 307 -9.72 4.13 -25.53
CA TYR A 307 -10.87 3.24 -25.74
C TYR A 307 -12.04 3.96 -26.41
#